data_c5b5c6ed0a29ee48e54d29fa2051ce9e
#
_entry.id   c5b5c6ed0a29ee48e54d29fa2051ce9e
#
_cell.length_a   1.000
_cell.length_b   1.000
_cell.length_c   1.000
_cell.angle_alpha   90.00
_cell.angle_beta   90.00
_cell.angle_gamma   90.00
#
_symmetry.space_group_name_H-M   'P 1'
#
loop_
_entity.id
_entity.type
_entity.pdbx_description
1 polymer ?
#
loop_
_entity_poly.entity_id
_entity_poly.type
_entity_poly.pdbx_seq_one_letter_code
_entity_poly.pdbx_strand_id
1 'polypeptide(L)'
;MDQGQRPALNMELPEEVAKAARIGDIDAVKAWLAAGGSPHATRNNGTRTLLCSSCASSRPSCASVAELLCAAGARDEGGQGNGYCLLTAAMYGAVDTVRVLLKYGSPANVRCQGGTTTVHEAVVANDWRRYRDPWSIANAQAAASIGHQGMLRLLLKHGAAVDVSSAGHKMTPLMFAAKFSGFVSLGVVRELLAGGADLDLVDTKGRNAEALARRSLSYDLYTGDGIPENAHSCRRPGAVEAFLELCAAVRAAGSWKRYANEPRVQLVVLRKLAESGRAVATRGVATRLFAPRRRVQAMGSRALPDVLFWKILEFWRTDRDP
;
A
#
# COMPACT_ATOMS: atom_id res chain seq x y z
N MET A 1 -29.21 -33.66 15.62
CA MET A 1 -28.18 -32.61 15.82
C MET A 1 -26.87 -33.21 15.36
N ASP A 2 -26.61 -33.04 14.09
CA ASP A 2 -25.48 -33.67 13.40
C ASP A 2 -24.28 -32.72 13.56
N GLN A 3 -23.37 -33.07 14.46
CA GLN A 3 -22.08 -32.44 14.56
C GLN A 3 -21.26 -32.92 13.37
N GLY A 4 -21.32 -32.14 12.27
CA GLY A 4 -20.51 -32.38 11.10
C GLY A 4 -19.03 -32.51 11.48
N GLN A 5 -18.58 -33.75 11.54
CA GLN A 5 -17.14 -34.09 11.63
C GLN A 5 -16.40 -33.37 10.51
N ARG A 6 -15.61 -32.34 10.86
CA ARG A 6 -14.59 -31.81 9.95
C ARG A 6 -13.65 -32.97 9.61
N PRO A 7 -13.44 -33.30 8.34
CA PRO A 7 -12.50 -34.35 8.00
C PRO A 7 -11.11 -33.92 8.49
N ALA A 8 -10.56 -34.68 9.40
CA ALA A 8 -9.18 -34.58 9.84
C ALA A 8 -8.27 -35.09 8.70
N LEU A 9 -8.04 -34.27 7.71
CA LEU A 9 -7.04 -34.50 6.68
C LEU A 9 -5.83 -33.56 7.00
N ASN A 10 -5.12 -33.89 8.09
CA ASN A 10 -3.74 -33.50 8.26
C ASN A 10 -2.88 -34.29 7.26
N MET A 11 -3.06 -34.05 5.96
CA MET A 11 -2.10 -34.50 4.98
C MET A 11 -0.87 -33.62 5.12
N GLU A 12 0.24 -34.24 5.50
CA GLU A 12 1.52 -33.56 5.56
C GLU A 12 1.86 -33.05 4.15
N LEU A 13 2.12 -31.75 4.03
CA LEU A 13 2.46 -31.12 2.76
C LEU A 13 3.88 -31.50 2.35
N PRO A 14 4.11 -32.20 1.23
CA PRO A 14 5.44 -32.53 0.74
C PRO A 14 6.24 -31.25 0.46
N GLU A 15 7.55 -31.30 0.77
CA GLU A 15 8.45 -30.15 0.59
C GLU A 15 8.48 -29.68 -0.84
N GLU A 16 8.49 -30.61 -1.79
CA GLU A 16 8.55 -30.33 -3.22
C GLU A 16 7.30 -29.55 -3.70
N VAL A 17 6.10 -29.94 -3.22
CA VAL A 17 4.85 -29.26 -3.56
C VAL A 17 4.82 -27.85 -2.93
N ALA A 18 5.29 -27.70 -1.69
CA ALA A 18 5.43 -26.39 -1.06
C ALA A 18 6.43 -25.49 -1.79
N LYS A 19 7.54 -26.06 -2.28
CA LYS A 19 8.53 -25.37 -3.10
C LYS A 19 7.93 -24.96 -4.46
N ALA A 20 7.23 -25.88 -5.13
CA ALA A 20 6.51 -25.62 -6.37
C ALA A 20 5.54 -24.43 -6.21
N ALA A 21 4.71 -24.44 -5.17
CA ALA A 21 3.81 -23.32 -4.88
C ALA A 21 4.58 -21.99 -4.67
N ARG A 22 5.71 -22.00 -3.97
CA ARG A 22 6.52 -20.81 -3.69
C ARG A 22 7.22 -20.24 -4.93
N ILE A 23 7.58 -21.08 -5.90
CA ILE A 23 8.17 -20.61 -7.18
C ILE A 23 7.11 -20.29 -8.24
N GLY A 24 5.85 -20.65 -7.98
CA GLY A 24 4.72 -20.42 -8.89
C GLY A 24 4.57 -21.48 -9.99
N ASP A 25 5.02 -22.70 -9.73
CA ASP A 25 4.83 -23.85 -10.61
C ASP A 25 3.38 -24.36 -10.49
N ILE A 26 2.52 -23.84 -11.35
CA ILE A 26 1.09 -24.14 -11.34
C ILE A 26 0.81 -25.59 -11.79
N ASP A 27 1.64 -26.14 -12.67
CA ASP A 27 1.40 -27.47 -13.22
C ASP A 27 1.74 -28.54 -12.19
N ALA A 28 2.81 -28.38 -11.42
CA ALA A 28 3.13 -29.26 -10.31
C ALA A 28 2.04 -29.23 -9.23
N VAL A 29 1.49 -28.05 -8.91
CA VAL A 29 0.40 -27.92 -7.92
C VAL A 29 -0.90 -28.53 -8.47
N LYS A 30 -1.22 -28.35 -9.75
CA LYS A 30 -2.37 -29.02 -10.41
C LYS A 30 -2.24 -30.54 -10.38
N ALA A 31 -1.06 -31.07 -10.71
CA ALA A 31 -0.80 -32.49 -10.67
C ALA A 31 -0.98 -33.08 -9.26
N TRP A 32 -0.50 -32.36 -8.25
CA TRP A 32 -0.72 -32.71 -6.84
C TRP A 32 -2.21 -32.77 -6.46
N LEU A 33 -2.99 -31.76 -6.82
CA LEU A 33 -4.43 -31.73 -6.55
C LEU A 33 -5.17 -32.84 -7.32
N ALA A 34 -4.80 -33.10 -8.58
CA ALA A 34 -5.37 -34.16 -9.41
C ALA A 34 -5.05 -35.55 -8.85
N ALA A 35 -3.91 -35.74 -8.20
CA ALA A 35 -3.52 -36.96 -7.52
C ALA A 35 -4.26 -37.18 -6.15
N GLY A 36 -5.22 -36.30 -5.82
CA GLY A 36 -5.95 -36.37 -4.57
C GLY A 36 -5.29 -35.64 -3.41
N GLY A 37 -4.30 -34.82 -3.68
CA GLY A 37 -3.66 -33.95 -2.68
C GLY A 37 -4.62 -32.90 -2.15
N SER A 38 -4.57 -32.62 -0.84
CA SER A 38 -5.48 -31.67 -0.21
C SER A 38 -5.04 -30.21 -0.43
N PRO A 39 -5.91 -29.28 -0.86
CA PRO A 39 -5.61 -27.87 -0.91
C PRO A 39 -5.36 -27.25 0.48
N HIS A 40 -5.79 -27.95 1.54
CA HIS A 40 -5.58 -27.61 2.95
C HIS A 40 -4.32 -28.26 3.56
N ALA A 41 -3.49 -28.94 2.77
CA ALA A 41 -2.27 -29.59 3.26
C ALA A 41 -1.38 -28.61 4.00
N THR A 42 -0.81 -29.06 5.12
CA THR A 42 -0.02 -28.24 6.04
C THR A 42 1.35 -28.84 6.33
N ARG A 43 2.28 -28.01 6.73
CA ARG A 43 3.61 -28.38 7.24
C ARG A 43 3.84 -27.79 8.63
N ASN A 44 4.89 -28.27 9.29
CA ASN A 44 5.33 -27.74 10.58
C ASN A 44 4.19 -27.67 11.60
N ASN A 45 3.59 -28.83 11.88
CA ASN A 45 2.49 -28.96 12.84
C ASN A 45 1.30 -28.01 12.55
N GLY A 46 0.93 -27.84 11.26
CA GLY A 46 -0.21 -27.02 10.87
C GLY A 46 0.07 -25.52 10.71
N THR A 47 1.32 -25.08 10.95
CA THR A 47 1.63 -23.64 10.91
C THR A 47 1.80 -23.06 9.50
N ARG A 48 2.10 -23.90 8.49
CA ARG A 48 2.28 -23.48 7.10
C ARG A 48 1.39 -24.28 6.16
N THR A 49 0.40 -23.61 5.58
CA THR A 49 -0.46 -24.19 4.55
C THR A 49 0.19 -24.13 3.16
N LEU A 50 -0.31 -24.93 2.22
CA LEU A 50 0.09 -24.84 0.82
C LEU A 50 -0.20 -23.45 0.25
N LEU A 51 -1.35 -22.86 0.59
CA LEU A 51 -1.71 -21.48 0.22
C LEU A 51 -0.68 -20.47 0.77
N CYS A 52 -0.27 -20.59 2.03
CA CYS A 52 0.75 -19.71 2.61
C CYS A 52 2.10 -19.82 1.88
N SER A 53 2.44 -21.02 1.37
CA SER A 53 3.66 -21.23 0.58
C SER A 53 3.65 -20.41 -0.72
N SER A 54 2.50 -20.32 -1.40
CA SER A 54 2.35 -19.47 -2.60
C SER A 54 2.41 -17.96 -2.29
N CYS A 55 2.11 -17.56 -1.06
CA CYS A 55 2.12 -16.16 -0.63
C CYS A 55 3.53 -15.63 -0.34
N ALA A 56 4.52 -16.50 -0.18
CA ALA A 56 5.89 -16.14 0.20
C ALA A 56 6.77 -15.71 -0.99
N SER A 57 6.17 -15.12 -2.02
CA SER A 57 6.86 -14.65 -3.23
C SER A 57 6.04 -13.58 -3.94
N SER A 58 6.71 -12.59 -4.52
CA SER A 58 6.07 -11.53 -5.33
C SER A 58 5.94 -11.91 -6.83
N ARG A 59 6.24 -13.14 -7.21
CA ARG A 59 6.13 -13.59 -8.61
C ARG A 59 4.66 -13.63 -9.04
N PRO A 60 4.31 -13.13 -10.24
CA PRO A 60 2.93 -13.18 -10.75
C PRO A 60 2.37 -14.61 -10.83
N SER A 61 3.20 -15.61 -11.15
CA SER A 61 2.80 -17.00 -11.20
C SER A 61 2.32 -17.55 -9.84
N CYS A 62 2.82 -17.00 -8.73
CA CYS A 62 2.36 -17.37 -7.40
C CYS A 62 0.93 -16.91 -7.12
N ALA A 63 0.48 -15.80 -7.71
CA ALA A 63 -0.91 -15.36 -7.63
C ALA A 63 -1.84 -16.35 -8.36
N SER A 64 -1.43 -16.91 -9.49
CA SER A 64 -2.18 -17.94 -10.22
C SER A 64 -2.28 -19.25 -9.41
N VAL A 65 -1.20 -19.62 -8.72
CA VAL A 65 -1.24 -20.77 -7.78
C VAL A 65 -2.18 -20.49 -6.61
N ALA A 66 -2.11 -19.29 -6.02
CA ALA A 66 -3.02 -18.90 -4.94
C ALA A 66 -4.49 -18.92 -5.40
N GLU A 67 -4.79 -18.44 -6.61
CA GLU A 67 -6.13 -18.47 -7.18
C GLU A 67 -6.62 -19.91 -7.42
N LEU A 68 -5.77 -20.78 -7.96
CA LEU A 68 -6.06 -22.21 -8.12
C LEU A 68 -6.41 -22.87 -6.77
N LEU A 69 -5.61 -22.63 -5.74
CA LEU A 69 -5.80 -23.18 -4.41
C LEU A 69 -7.09 -22.65 -3.76
N CYS A 70 -7.34 -21.36 -3.85
CA CYS A 70 -8.57 -20.74 -3.33
C CYS A 70 -9.82 -21.26 -4.07
N ALA A 71 -9.73 -21.47 -5.39
CA ALA A 71 -10.80 -22.08 -6.17
C ALA A 71 -11.04 -23.55 -5.79
N ALA A 72 -9.98 -24.28 -5.41
CA ALA A 72 -10.07 -25.65 -4.87
C ALA A 72 -10.55 -25.70 -3.40
N GLY A 73 -10.90 -24.56 -2.81
CA GLY A 73 -11.46 -24.49 -1.46
C GLY A 73 -10.49 -24.06 -0.37
N ALA A 74 -9.18 -23.87 -0.67
CA ALA A 74 -8.26 -23.34 0.33
C ALA A 74 -8.72 -21.98 0.85
N ARG A 75 -8.59 -21.74 2.14
CA ARG A 75 -8.94 -20.48 2.80
C ARG A 75 -7.77 -19.98 3.63
N ASP A 76 -7.73 -18.66 3.82
CA ASP A 76 -6.76 -17.99 4.69
C ASP A 76 -7.19 -18.16 6.17
N GLU A 77 -7.30 -19.41 6.61
CA GLU A 77 -7.65 -19.76 7.99
C GLU A 77 -6.43 -19.97 8.88
N GLY A 78 -5.28 -19.50 8.43
CA GLY A 78 -3.92 -19.72 8.92
C GLY A 78 -3.77 -20.35 10.30
N GLY A 79 -2.87 -21.34 10.40
CA GLY A 79 -2.66 -22.22 11.56
C GLY A 79 -2.17 -21.50 12.79
N GLN A 80 -2.49 -20.65 13.42
CA GLN A 80 -2.33 -19.82 14.61
C GLN A 80 -2.72 -18.34 14.43
N GLY A 81 -3.75 -18.06 13.63
CA GLY A 81 -4.33 -16.74 13.46
C GLY A 81 -4.88 -16.55 12.05
N ASN A 82 -6.14 -16.20 11.94
CA ASN A 82 -6.80 -15.92 10.67
C ASN A 82 -6.00 -14.86 9.90
N GLY A 83 -5.67 -15.13 8.63
CA GLY A 83 -5.04 -14.15 7.74
C GLY A 83 -3.52 -14.18 7.65
N TYR A 84 -2.88 -15.27 8.06
CA TYR A 84 -1.43 -15.43 7.90
C TYR A 84 -0.97 -15.35 6.44
N CYS A 85 -1.78 -15.86 5.51
CA CYS A 85 -1.49 -15.81 4.08
C CYS A 85 -1.49 -14.36 3.57
N LEU A 86 -2.49 -13.57 3.92
CA LEU A 86 -2.58 -12.16 3.54
C LEU A 86 -1.41 -11.35 4.12
N LEU A 87 -1.08 -11.58 5.39
CA LEU A 87 0.05 -10.93 6.04
C LEU A 87 1.38 -11.30 5.35
N THR A 88 1.57 -12.58 5.04
CA THR A 88 2.76 -13.06 4.32
C THR A 88 2.85 -12.42 2.94
N ALA A 89 1.77 -12.39 2.16
CA ALA A 89 1.74 -11.75 0.85
C ALA A 89 2.06 -10.25 0.94
N ALA A 90 1.54 -9.55 1.96
CA ALA A 90 1.87 -8.14 2.21
C ALA A 90 3.35 -7.95 2.53
N MET A 91 3.93 -8.79 3.39
CA MET A 91 5.37 -8.77 3.71
C MET A 91 6.29 -8.96 2.50
N TYR A 92 5.86 -9.78 1.52
CA TYR A 92 6.63 -10.04 0.30
C TYR A 92 6.30 -9.07 -0.85
N GLY A 93 5.41 -8.11 -0.66
CA GLY A 93 5.02 -7.17 -1.70
C GLY A 93 4.22 -7.81 -2.84
N ALA A 94 3.57 -8.95 -2.61
CA ALA A 94 2.86 -9.74 -3.61
C ALA A 94 1.45 -9.18 -3.88
N VAL A 95 1.35 -8.03 -4.58
CA VAL A 95 0.09 -7.30 -4.81
C VAL A 95 -0.98 -8.16 -5.47
N ASP A 96 -0.61 -8.95 -6.49
CA ASP A 96 -1.58 -9.79 -7.20
C ASP A 96 -2.09 -10.92 -6.32
N THR A 97 -1.22 -11.51 -5.49
CA THR A 97 -1.62 -12.51 -4.50
C THR A 97 -2.54 -11.90 -3.43
N VAL A 98 -2.24 -10.69 -2.94
CA VAL A 98 -3.12 -9.94 -2.01
C VAL A 98 -4.49 -9.71 -2.64
N ARG A 99 -4.55 -9.34 -3.92
CA ARG A 99 -5.82 -9.16 -4.66
C ARG A 99 -6.64 -10.46 -4.71
N VAL A 100 -5.98 -11.58 -4.99
CA VAL A 100 -6.63 -12.91 -4.98
C VAL A 100 -7.15 -13.24 -3.59
N LEU A 101 -6.34 -13.13 -2.55
CA LEU A 101 -6.75 -13.45 -1.18
C LEU A 101 -7.95 -12.61 -0.73
N LEU A 102 -7.93 -11.29 -0.97
CA LEU A 102 -9.05 -10.39 -0.65
C LEU A 102 -10.32 -10.74 -1.44
N LYS A 103 -10.20 -11.12 -2.73
CA LYS A 103 -11.31 -11.62 -3.57
C LYS A 103 -11.97 -12.86 -2.94
N TYR A 104 -11.18 -13.74 -2.32
CA TYR A 104 -11.67 -14.97 -1.67
C TYR A 104 -11.97 -14.79 -0.17
N GLY A 105 -12.05 -13.55 0.31
CA GLY A 105 -12.57 -13.22 1.63
C GLY A 105 -11.54 -13.23 2.77
N SER A 106 -10.24 -13.17 2.46
CA SER A 106 -9.22 -13.01 3.52
C SER A 106 -9.45 -11.69 4.27
N PRO A 107 -9.44 -11.70 5.62
CA PRO A 107 -9.71 -10.50 6.40
C PRO A 107 -8.57 -9.49 6.30
N ALA A 108 -8.89 -8.22 5.90
CA ALA A 108 -7.88 -7.18 5.67
C ALA A 108 -7.18 -6.70 6.96
N ASN A 109 -7.78 -6.90 8.13
CA ASN A 109 -7.32 -6.41 9.43
C ASN A 109 -6.60 -7.46 10.30
N VAL A 110 -5.88 -8.35 9.66
CA VAL A 110 -5.11 -9.39 10.37
C VAL A 110 -3.95 -8.79 11.14
N ARG A 111 -3.71 -9.34 12.34
CA ARG A 111 -2.57 -8.99 13.19
C ARG A 111 -1.61 -10.15 13.32
N CYS A 112 -0.30 -9.89 13.22
CA CYS A 112 0.73 -10.85 13.60
C CYS A 112 0.90 -10.91 15.13
N GLN A 113 1.73 -11.83 15.62
CA GLN A 113 2.05 -11.94 17.05
C GLN A 113 2.67 -10.66 17.63
N GLY A 114 3.39 -9.87 16.83
CA GLY A 114 3.93 -8.55 17.19
C GLY A 114 2.90 -7.42 17.14
N GLY A 115 1.61 -7.73 16.82
CA GLY A 115 0.52 -6.76 16.73
C GLY A 115 0.57 -5.86 15.50
N THR A 116 1.52 -6.05 14.58
CA THR A 116 1.48 -5.37 13.28
C THR A 116 0.35 -5.95 12.42
N THR A 117 -0.22 -5.11 11.54
CA THR A 117 -1.27 -5.49 10.62
C THR A 117 -0.75 -5.56 9.19
N THR A 118 -1.59 -6.05 8.28
CA THR A 118 -1.30 -6.06 6.83
C THR A 118 -0.94 -4.68 6.29
N VAL A 119 -1.52 -3.60 6.86
CA VAL A 119 -1.19 -2.21 6.48
C VAL A 119 0.23 -1.83 6.94
N HIS A 120 0.64 -2.22 8.17
CA HIS A 120 2.01 -2.02 8.62
C HIS A 120 3.01 -2.76 7.72
N GLU A 121 2.72 -4.01 7.39
CA GLU A 121 3.59 -4.81 6.53
C GLU A 121 3.65 -4.24 5.11
N ALA A 122 2.52 -3.73 4.57
CA ALA A 122 2.49 -3.07 3.27
C ALA A 122 3.33 -1.78 3.23
N VAL A 123 3.45 -1.06 4.35
CA VAL A 123 4.30 0.15 4.47
C VAL A 123 5.78 -0.21 4.44
N VAL A 124 6.17 -1.29 5.12
CA VAL A 124 7.57 -1.74 5.25
C VAL A 124 7.89 -2.96 4.38
N ALA A 125 6.97 -3.39 3.51
CA ALA A 125 7.21 -4.51 2.62
C ALA A 125 8.51 -4.26 1.84
N ASN A 126 9.31 -5.31 1.64
CA ASN A 126 10.71 -5.23 1.25
C ASN A 126 11.63 -4.58 2.31
N ASP A 127 11.38 -4.90 3.58
CA ASP A 127 12.35 -4.60 4.63
C ASP A 127 13.73 -5.10 4.20
N TRP A 128 14.63 -4.15 3.88
CA TRP A 128 16.03 -4.38 3.54
C TRP A 128 16.74 -5.29 4.56
N ARG A 129 16.23 -5.45 5.78
CA ARG A 129 16.73 -6.38 6.81
C ARG A 129 16.72 -7.84 6.36
N ARG A 130 15.90 -8.19 5.34
CA ARG A 130 15.80 -9.53 4.76
C ARG A 130 16.78 -9.76 3.60
N TYR A 131 17.31 -8.70 3.03
CA TYR A 131 18.23 -8.76 1.91
C TYR A 131 19.64 -8.51 2.40
N ARG A 132 20.45 -9.57 2.47
CA ARG A 132 21.88 -9.47 2.84
C ARG A 132 22.76 -8.89 1.73
N ASP A 133 22.19 -8.65 0.54
CA ASP A 133 22.90 -8.25 -0.65
C ASP A 133 22.45 -6.85 -1.12
N PRO A 134 23.38 -5.88 -1.27
CA PRO A 134 23.10 -4.49 -1.69
C PRO A 134 22.42 -4.40 -3.06
N TRP A 135 22.71 -5.32 -3.99
CA TRP A 135 22.11 -5.37 -5.32
C TRP A 135 20.62 -5.73 -5.26
N SER A 136 20.28 -6.67 -4.41
CA SER A 136 18.88 -7.05 -4.15
C SER A 136 18.09 -5.91 -3.53
N ILE A 137 18.73 -5.05 -2.71
CA ILE A 137 18.12 -3.90 -2.06
C ILE A 137 17.71 -2.84 -3.09
N ALA A 138 18.61 -2.46 -3.99
CA ALA A 138 18.34 -1.41 -5.00
C ALA A 138 17.23 -1.82 -5.98
N ASN A 139 17.25 -3.06 -6.46
CA ASN A 139 16.23 -3.59 -7.37
C ASN A 139 14.88 -3.80 -6.67
N ALA A 140 14.90 -4.26 -5.42
CA ALA A 140 13.70 -4.40 -4.61
C ALA A 140 13.06 -3.05 -4.29
N GLN A 141 13.84 -2.00 -4.03
CA GLN A 141 13.33 -0.64 -3.76
C GLN A 141 12.65 -0.01 -4.98
N ALA A 142 13.20 -0.21 -6.19
CA ALA A 142 12.59 0.30 -7.42
C ALA A 142 11.26 -0.41 -7.73
N ALA A 143 11.20 -1.73 -7.56
CA ALA A 143 9.97 -2.51 -7.75
C ALA A 143 8.94 -2.26 -6.63
N ALA A 144 9.41 -2.11 -5.40
CA ALA A 144 8.60 -1.95 -4.20
C ALA A 144 7.85 -0.62 -4.15
N SER A 145 8.44 0.48 -4.62
CA SER A 145 7.81 1.80 -4.47
C SER A 145 6.47 1.91 -5.23
N ILE A 146 6.30 1.17 -6.32
CA ILE A 146 5.04 1.11 -7.09
C ILE A 146 4.09 0.06 -6.51
N GLY A 147 4.64 -1.11 -6.13
CA GLY A 147 3.85 -2.23 -5.60
C GLY A 147 3.19 -1.91 -4.26
N HIS A 148 3.90 -1.26 -3.35
CA HIS A 148 3.39 -0.95 -2.00
C HIS A 148 2.25 0.05 -2.01
N GLN A 149 2.34 1.11 -2.83
CA GLN A 149 1.26 2.06 -2.96
C GLN A 149 -0.02 1.38 -3.49
N GLY A 150 0.10 0.56 -4.53
CA GLY A 150 -1.02 -0.21 -5.08
C GLY A 150 -1.61 -1.20 -4.08
N MET A 151 -0.75 -1.87 -3.30
CA MET A 151 -1.17 -2.80 -2.24
C MET A 151 -1.91 -2.06 -1.13
N LEU A 152 -1.37 -0.95 -0.65
CA LEU A 152 -1.97 -0.16 0.40
C LEU A 152 -3.36 0.35 -0.01
N ARG A 153 -3.48 0.89 -1.23
CA ARG A 153 -4.77 1.29 -1.82
C ARG A 153 -5.76 0.12 -1.86
N LEU A 154 -5.30 -1.06 -2.24
CA LEU A 154 -6.11 -2.28 -2.30
C LEU A 154 -6.60 -2.68 -0.90
N LEU A 155 -5.73 -2.72 0.09
CA LEU A 155 -6.08 -3.04 1.48
C LEU A 155 -7.09 -2.04 2.06
N LEU A 156 -6.84 -0.74 1.89
CA LEU A 156 -7.74 0.32 2.36
C LEU A 156 -9.12 0.23 1.69
N LYS A 157 -9.16 -0.06 0.38
CA LYS A 157 -10.42 -0.29 -0.35
C LYS A 157 -11.22 -1.47 0.21
N HIS A 158 -10.55 -2.48 0.74
CA HIS A 158 -11.18 -3.64 1.38
C HIS A 158 -11.39 -3.48 2.90
N GLY A 159 -11.36 -2.24 3.40
CA GLY A 159 -11.70 -1.91 4.79
C GLY A 159 -10.57 -2.16 5.79
N ALA A 160 -9.31 -2.17 5.35
CA ALA A 160 -8.20 -2.19 6.28
C ALA A 160 -8.16 -0.90 7.10
N ALA A 161 -8.05 -1.03 8.42
CA ALA A 161 -7.97 0.12 9.32
C ALA A 161 -6.59 0.80 9.22
N VAL A 162 -6.60 2.11 8.98
CA VAL A 162 -5.39 2.89 8.72
C VAL A 162 -4.60 3.24 9.97
N ASP A 163 -5.28 3.43 11.11
CA ASP A 163 -4.67 3.90 12.36
C ASP A 163 -4.52 2.82 13.44
N VAL A 164 -4.50 1.56 13.00
CA VAL A 164 -4.27 0.46 13.94
C VAL A 164 -2.86 0.56 14.51
N SER A 165 -2.75 0.61 15.83
CA SER A 165 -1.45 0.62 16.50
C SER A 165 -0.88 -0.78 16.69
N SER A 166 0.44 -0.94 16.49
CA SER A 166 1.18 -2.16 16.78
C SER A 166 1.21 -2.46 18.29
N ALA A 167 1.39 -3.75 18.66
CA ALA A 167 1.66 -4.10 20.05
C ALA A 167 3.00 -3.48 20.49
N GLY A 168 3.28 -3.42 21.77
CA GLY A 168 4.54 -2.96 22.33
C GLY A 168 4.75 -1.44 22.19
N HIS A 169 4.97 -0.93 21.00
CA HIS A 169 5.30 0.50 20.80
C HIS A 169 4.10 1.38 20.46
N LYS A 170 2.91 0.83 20.24
CA LYS A 170 1.70 1.53 19.80
C LYS A 170 1.92 2.41 18.54
N MET A 171 2.78 1.97 17.64
CA MET A 171 3.05 2.71 16.40
C MET A 171 1.98 2.42 15.36
N THR A 172 1.47 3.47 14.71
CA THR A 172 0.56 3.37 13.57
C THR A 172 1.34 3.11 12.27
N PRO A 173 0.68 2.68 11.17
CA PRO A 173 1.32 2.57 9.85
C PRO A 173 1.99 3.86 9.38
N LEU A 174 1.38 5.03 9.65
CA LEU A 174 1.99 6.33 9.33
C LEU A 174 3.27 6.57 10.14
N MET A 175 3.30 6.19 11.41
CA MET A 175 4.51 6.26 12.23
C MET A 175 5.61 5.29 11.74
N PHE A 176 5.23 4.12 11.23
CA PHE A 176 6.17 3.23 10.55
C PHE A 176 6.73 3.88 9.28
N ALA A 177 5.87 4.47 8.43
CA ALA A 177 6.32 5.22 7.26
C ALA A 177 7.28 6.35 7.65
N ALA A 178 6.99 7.07 8.73
CA ALA A 178 7.82 8.16 9.24
C ALA A 178 9.18 7.67 9.77
N LYS A 179 9.19 6.59 10.57
CA LYS A 179 10.42 5.97 11.08
C LYS A 179 11.36 5.54 9.94
N PHE A 180 10.79 5.08 8.83
CA PHE A 180 11.54 4.63 7.65
C PHE A 180 11.43 5.61 6.48
N SER A 181 11.16 6.89 6.74
CA SER A 181 10.90 7.93 5.71
C SER A 181 12.03 8.10 4.69
N GLY A 182 13.28 7.79 5.07
CA GLY A 182 14.40 7.72 4.11
C GLY A 182 14.25 6.66 3.03
N PHE A 183 13.41 5.64 3.23
CA PHE A 183 13.25 4.47 2.36
C PHE A 183 11.83 4.35 1.78
N VAL A 184 10.83 4.80 2.53
CA VAL A 184 9.41 4.72 2.12
C VAL A 184 9.12 5.79 1.06
N SER A 185 8.33 5.43 0.04
CA SER A 185 7.94 6.39 -0.97
C SER A 185 6.88 7.36 -0.44
N LEU A 186 6.94 8.61 -0.90
CA LEU A 186 5.93 9.61 -0.54
C LEU A 186 4.51 9.22 -1.01
N GLY A 187 4.42 8.39 -2.07
CA GLY A 187 3.16 7.81 -2.54
C GLY A 187 2.47 6.95 -1.47
N VAL A 188 3.23 6.14 -0.73
CA VAL A 188 2.69 5.34 0.40
C VAL A 188 2.14 6.26 1.50
N VAL A 189 2.86 7.34 1.82
CA VAL A 189 2.41 8.33 2.82
C VAL A 189 1.11 9.01 2.37
N ARG A 190 1.02 9.39 1.09
CA ARG A 190 -0.20 9.97 0.50
C ARG A 190 -1.39 9.02 0.58
N GLU A 191 -1.21 7.73 0.31
CA GLU A 191 -2.29 6.72 0.44
C GLU A 191 -2.77 6.58 1.89
N LEU A 192 -1.85 6.57 2.86
CA LEU A 192 -2.22 6.54 4.28
C LEU A 192 -3.05 7.77 4.67
N LEU A 193 -2.59 8.97 4.29
CA LEU A 193 -3.31 10.22 4.56
C LEU A 193 -4.65 10.29 3.82
N ALA A 194 -4.72 9.77 2.60
CA ALA A 194 -5.97 9.64 1.84
C ALA A 194 -6.95 8.66 2.50
N GLY A 195 -6.42 7.60 3.12
CA GLY A 195 -7.18 6.65 3.93
C GLY A 195 -7.64 7.21 5.29
N GLY A 196 -7.23 8.43 5.63
CA GLY A 196 -7.62 9.11 6.86
C GLY A 196 -6.65 8.92 8.03
N ALA A 197 -5.37 8.60 7.76
CA ALA A 197 -4.37 8.48 8.82
C ALA A 197 -4.25 9.75 9.65
N ASP A 198 -4.31 9.60 10.97
CA ASP A 198 -4.22 10.69 11.93
C ASP A 198 -2.75 11.06 12.21
N LEU A 199 -2.40 12.33 11.99
CA LEU A 199 -1.07 12.89 12.22
C LEU A 199 -0.75 13.12 13.71
N ASP A 200 -1.78 13.15 14.58
CA ASP A 200 -1.63 13.52 15.99
C ASP A 200 -1.53 12.33 16.94
N LEU A 201 -1.78 11.12 16.46
CA LEU A 201 -1.55 9.92 17.24
C LEU A 201 -0.09 9.83 17.68
N VAL A 202 0.11 9.27 18.89
CA VAL A 202 1.45 9.15 19.50
C VAL A 202 1.76 7.71 19.89
N ASP A 203 3.04 7.38 19.83
CA ASP A 203 3.57 6.10 20.30
C ASP A 203 3.66 6.05 21.84
N THR A 204 4.15 4.94 22.40
CA THR A 204 4.36 4.76 23.86
C THR A 204 5.32 5.77 24.48
N LYS A 205 6.10 6.51 23.68
CA LYS A 205 7.05 7.55 24.11
C LYS A 205 6.52 8.98 23.83
N GLY A 206 5.24 9.12 23.51
CA GLY A 206 4.61 10.43 23.21
C GLY A 206 5.07 11.04 21.89
N ARG A 207 5.60 10.25 20.94
CA ARG A 207 6.09 10.74 19.64
C ARG A 207 5.06 10.49 18.55
N ASN A 208 4.71 11.52 17.81
CA ASN A 208 3.92 11.41 16.59
C ASN A 208 4.79 11.07 15.35
N ALA A 209 4.15 10.94 14.19
CA ALA A 209 4.84 10.61 12.95
C ALA A 209 5.93 11.63 12.58
N GLU A 210 5.67 12.94 12.74
CA GLU A 210 6.66 13.98 12.42
C GLU A 210 7.89 13.92 13.36
N ALA A 211 7.69 13.69 14.66
CA ALA A 211 8.78 13.54 15.62
C ALA A 211 9.65 12.31 15.29
N LEU A 212 9.04 11.21 14.84
CA LEU A 212 9.75 10.01 14.39
C LEU A 212 10.53 10.27 13.11
N ALA A 213 9.95 11.01 12.14
CA ALA A 213 10.63 11.39 10.91
C ALA A 213 11.87 12.26 11.19
N ARG A 214 11.73 13.31 12.03
CA ARG A 214 12.88 14.15 12.44
C ARG A 214 13.97 13.33 13.13
N ARG A 215 13.59 12.41 13.98
CA ARG A 215 14.55 11.52 14.63
C ARG A 215 15.26 10.60 13.63
N SER A 216 14.63 10.21 12.52
CA SER A 216 15.26 9.40 11.48
C SER A 216 16.39 10.14 10.73
N LEU A 217 16.53 11.45 10.90
CA LEU A 217 17.66 12.23 10.39
C LEU A 217 18.91 12.05 11.22
N SER A 218 18.79 11.77 12.54
CA SER A 218 19.93 11.54 13.40
C SER A 218 20.48 10.13 13.22
N TYR A 219 21.79 10.03 13.05
CA TYR A 219 22.55 8.81 12.77
C TYR A 219 22.33 7.66 13.81
N ASP A 220 22.01 8.04 15.05
CA ASP A 220 21.96 7.13 16.20
C ASP A 220 20.83 6.11 16.20
N LEU A 221 19.81 6.28 15.34
CA LEU A 221 18.66 5.37 15.28
C LEU A 221 18.97 4.03 14.59
N TYR A 222 20.02 4.02 13.79
CA TYR A 222 20.30 2.90 12.90
C TYR A 222 21.37 1.95 13.46
N THR A 223 22.16 2.38 14.42
CA THR A 223 23.23 1.54 15.02
C THR A 223 22.71 0.46 15.99
N GLY A 224 21.50 0.63 16.54
CA GLY A 224 20.90 -0.34 17.48
C GLY A 224 19.96 -1.37 16.83
N ASP A 225 19.42 -1.10 15.65
CA ASP A 225 18.39 -1.92 15.00
C ASP A 225 18.95 -2.88 13.91
N GLY A 226 20.27 -3.05 13.81
CA GLY A 226 20.90 -4.01 12.89
C GLY A 226 20.82 -3.63 11.42
N ILE A 227 20.71 -2.34 11.08
CA ILE A 227 20.82 -1.84 9.70
C ILE A 227 22.28 -1.93 9.26
N PRO A 228 22.61 -2.67 8.19
CA PRO A 228 23.96 -2.70 7.68
C PRO A 228 24.43 -1.30 7.24
N GLU A 229 25.70 -0.98 7.49
CA GLU A 229 26.29 0.32 7.09
C GLU A 229 26.08 0.66 5.60
N ASN A 230 26.01 -0.36 4.75
CA ASN A 230 25.77 -0.21 3.31
C ASN A 230 24.31 0.17 2.94
N ALA A 231 23.35 0.03 3.85
CA ALA A 231 21.97 0.46 3.60
C ALA A 231 21.83 1.99 3.61
N HIS A 232 22.80 2.73 4.15
CA HIS A 232 22.80 4.20 4.11
C HIS A 232 22.86 4.75 2.67
N SER A 233 23.51 4.04 1.74
CA SER A 233 23.56 4.42 0.33
C SER A 233 22.21 4.33 -0.38
N CYS A 234 21.25 3.60 0.19
CA CYS A 234 19.91 3.41 -0.36
C CYS A 234 18.89 4.45 0.13
N ARG A 235 19.29 5.32 1.06
CA ARG A 235 18.44 6.40 1.56
C ARG A 235 18.19 7.43 0.46
N ARG A 236 16.92 7.81 0.27
CA ARG A 236 16.55 8.85 -0.71
C ARG A 236 16.90 10.23 -0.14
N PRO A 237 17.76 11.00 -0.81
CA PRO A 237 18.03 12.39 -0.39
C PRO A 237 16.73 13.20 -0.34
N GLY A 238 16.55 14.01 0.70
CA GLY A 238 15.36 14.86 0.85
C GLY A 238 14.05 14.16 1.17
N ALA A 239 14.04 12.82 1.34
CA ALA A 239 12.78 12.08 1.57
C ALA A 239 12.13 12.40 2.92
N VAL A 240 12.94 12.65 3.95
CA VAL A 240 12.44 13.02 5.28
C VAL A 240 11.88 14.42 5.26
N GLU A 241 12.58 15.34 4.62
CA GLU A 241 12.15 16.71 4.41
C GLU A 241 10.83 16.76 3.66
N ALA A 242 10.71 16.01 2.55
CA ALA A 242 9.49 15.90 1.77
C ALA A 242 8.32 15.31 2.58
N PHE A 243 8.59 14.32 3.46
CA PHE A 243 7.60 13.80 4.40
C PHE A 243 7.10 14.90 5.35
N LEU A 244 8.03 15.65 5.96
CA LEU A 244 7.70 16.71 6.91
C LEU A 244 6.94 17.85 6.24
N GLU A 245 7.36 18.26 5.03
CA GLU A 245 6.67 19.27 4.22
C GLU A 245 5.24 18.84 3.88
N LEU A 246 5.05 17.58 3.48
CA LEU A 246 3.72 17.04 3.21
C LEU A 246 2.82 17.07 4.46
N CYS A 247 3.33 16.63 5.62
CA CYS A 247 2.58 16.67 6.87
C CYS A 247 2.20 18.10 7.26
N ALA A 248 3.15 19.04 7.15
CA ALA A 248 2.90 20.46 7.44
C ALA A 248 1.84 21.06 6.51
N ALA A 249 1.89 20.74 5.20
CA ALA A 249 0.91 21.20 4.23
C ALA A 249 -0.49 20.65 4.49
N VAL A 250 -0.60 19.36 4.87
CA VAL A 250 -1.89 18.74 5.24
C VAL A 250 -2.46 19.37 6.51
N ARG A 251 -1.62 19.66 7.52
CA ARG A 251 -2.05 20.38 8.73
C ARG A 251 -2.54 21.80 8.41
N ALA A 252 -1.81 22.53 7.59
CA ALA A 252 -2.19 23.89 7.18
C ALA A 252 -3.55 23.89 6.46
N ALA A 253 -3.81 22.87 5.63
CA ALA A 253 -5.10 22.69 4.96
C ALA A 253 -6.21 22.18 5.91
N GLY A 254 -5.86 21.70 7.09
CA GLY A 254 -6.77 21.13 8.10
C GLY A 254 -7.24 19.69 7.81
N SER A 255 -7.01 19.16 6.64
CA SER A 255 -7.25 17.74 6.30
C SER A 255 -6.63 17.36 4.97
N TRP A 256 -6.36 16.06 4.76
CA TRP A 256 -5.93 15.54 3.47
C TRP A 256 -6.88 15.91 2.33
N LYS A 257 -8.19 15.78 2.55
CA LYS A 257 -9.20 16.10 1.52
C LYS A 257 -9.13 17.56 1.04
N ARG A 258 -8.92 18.50 1.96
CA ARG A 258 -8.74 19.91 1.60
C ARG A 258 -7.43 20.12 0.86
N TYR A 259 -6.33 19.58 1.37
CA TYR A 259 -5.02 19.65 0.73
C TYR A 259 -5.04 19.10 -0.70
N ALA A 260 -5.58 17.91 -0.91
CA ALA A 260 -5.63 17.26 -2.23
C ALA A 260 -6.53 18.02 -3.22
N ASN A 261 -7.62 18.63 -2.72
CA ASN A 261 -8.54 19.38 -3.58
C ASN A 261 -8.16 20.85 -3.79
N GLU A 262 -7.22 21.39 -3.05
CA GLU A 262 -6.83 22.80 -3.16
C GLU A 262 -6.47 23.25 -4.58
N PRO A 263 -5.68 22.52 -5.39
CA PRO A 263 -5.39 22.92 -6.76
C PRO A 263 -6.65 23.00 -7.64
N ARG A 264 -7.61 22.08 -7.41
CA ARG A 264 -8.90 22.10 -8.12
C ARG A 264 -9.75 23.31 -7.75
N VAL A 265 -9.77 23.63 -6.44
CA VAL A 265 -10.48 24.81 -5.93
C VAL A 265 -9.87 26.08 -6.50
N GLN A 266 -8.53 26.19 -6.52
CA GLN A 266 -7.84 27.32 -7.14
C GLN A 266 -8.21 27.51 -8.61
N LEU A 267 -8.29 26.43 -9.40
CA LEU A 267 -8.73 26.50 -10.79
C LEU A 267 -10.16 27.01 -10.94
N VAL A 268 -11.07 26.56 -10.07
CA VAL A 268 -12.47 27.05 -10.07
C VAL A 268 -12.53 28.53 -9.71
N VAL A 269 -11.75 28.97 -8.73
CA VAL A 269 -11.65 30.39 -8.33
C VAL A 269 -11.08 31.22 -9.47
N LEU A 270 -10.01 30.78 -10.12
CA LEU A 270 -9.40 31.47 -11.25
C LEU A 270 -10.39 31.63 -12.41
N ARG A 271 -11.18 30.57 -12.70
CA ARG A 271 -12.22 30.64 -13.71
C ARG A 271 -13.29 31.68 -13.37
N LYS A 272 -13.79 31.70 -12.14
CA LYS A 272 -14.77 32.69 -11.68
C LYS A 272 -14.23 34.11 -11.77
N LEU A 273 -12.95 34.32 -11.39
CA LEU A 273 -12.29 35.62 -11.53
C LEU A 273 -12.17 36.06 -12.99
N ALA A 274 -11.86 35.12 -13.90
CA ALA A 274 -11.80 35.41 -15.33
C ALA A 274 -13.19 35.73 -15.90
N GLU A 275 -14.23 35.00 -15.51
CA GLU A 275 -15.62 35.26 -15.92
C GLU A 275 -16.12 36.62 -15.44
N SER A 276 -15.70 37.07 -14.25
CA SER A 276 -16.03 38.40 -13.70
C SER A 276 -15.14 39.52 -14.24
N GLY A 277 -14.16 39.21 -15.10
CA GLY A 277 -13.22 40.21 -15.65
C GLY A 277 -12.10 40.63 -14.67
N ARG A 278 -12.01 40.02 -13.49
CA ARG A 278 -11.02 40.34 -12.46
C ARG A 278 -9.67 39.65 -12.66
N ALA A 279 -9.61 38.65 -13.55
CA ALA A 279 -8.38 38.01 -13.97
C ALA A 279 -8.41 37.79 -15.50
N VAL A 280 -7.25 37.98 -16.15
CA VAL A 280 -7.10 37.81 -17.61
C VAL A 280 -5.96 36.83 -17.86
N ALA A 281 -6.26 35.71 -18.51
CA ALA A 281 -5.24 34.78 -18.98
C ALA A 281 -4.56 35.32 -20.24
N THR A 282 -3.26 35.48 -20.19
CA THR A 282 -2.49 36.17 -21.24
C THR A 282 -2.01 35.27 -22.37
N ARG A 283 -1.74 33.98 -22.11
CA ARG A 283 -1.19 33.03 -23.13
C ARG A 283 -1.59 31.57 -22.90
N GLY A 284 -1.59 30.79 -23.98
CA GLY A 284 -1.63 29.33 -23.99
C GLY A 284 -2.99 28.69 -23.65
N VAL A 285 -2.93 27.50 -23.05
CA VAL A 285 -4.11 26.71 -22.65
C VAL A 285 -4.97 27.47 -21.64
N ALA A 286 -4.35 28.27 -20.78
CA ALA A 286 -5.04 29.11 -19.80
C ALA A 286 -6.05 30.08 -20.47
N THR A 287 -5.75 30.59 -21.65
CA THR A 287 -6.67 31.47 -22.40
C THR A 287 -7.97 30.76 -22.78
N ARG A 288 -7.92 29.47 -23.08
CA ARG A 288 -9.11 28.67 -23.42
C ARG A 288 -9.90 28.24 -22.17
N LEU A 289 -9.19 27.93 -21.08
CA LEU A 289 -9.80 27.51 -19.81
C LEU A 289 -10.50 28.65 -19.08
N PHE A 290 -9.95 29.88 -19.19
CA PHE A 290 -10.36 31.03 -18.39
C PHE A 290 -10.87 32.21 -19.22
N ALA A 291 -11.27 31.99 -20.50
CA ALA A 291 -11.85 33.07 -21.32
C ALA A 291 -13.19 33.53 -20.74
N PRO A 292 -13.42 34.85 -20.55
CA PRO A 292 -14.69 35.35 -20.05
C PRO A 292 -15.80 35.09 -21.10
N ARG A 293 -17.00 34.75 -20.62
CA ARG A 293 -18.18 34.38 -21.50
C ARG A 293 -18.46 35.40 -22.60
N ARG A 294 -18.30 36.70 -22.34
CA ARG A 294 -18.51 37.77 -23.35
C ARG A 294 -17.51 37.72 -24.51
N ARG A 295 -16.29 37.22 -24.32
CA ARG A 295 -15.29 37.02 -25.38
C ARG A 295 -15.50 35.73 -26.17
N VAL A 296 -16.21 34.73 -25.59
CA VAL A 296 -16.53 33.48 -26.28
C VAL A 296 -17.40 33.69 -27.49
N GLN A 297 -18.37 34.62 -27.41
CA GLN A 297 -19.24 34.98 -28.55
C GLN A 297 -18.46 35.70 -29.66
N ALA A 298 -17.42 36.47 -29.33
CA ALA A 298 -16.61 37.19 -30.31
C ALA A 298 -15.51 36.35 -30.96
N MET A 299 -15.07 35.25 -30.32
CA MET A 299 -13.92 34.42 -30.75
C MET A 299 -14.34 33.08 -31.40
N GLY A 300 -15.61 32.87 -31.73
CA GLY A 300 -16.10 31.67 -32.42
C GLY A 300 -15.67 30.37 -31.74
N SER A 301 -16.38 29.89 -30.73
CA SER A 301 -16.26 28.58 -30.06
C SER A 301 -14.89 28.15 -29.53
N ARG A 302 -13.95 29.05 -29.27
CA ARG A 302 -12.62 28.71 -28.74
C ARG A 302 -12.52 28.55 -27.23
N ALA A 303 -13.53 28.98 -26.46
CA ALA A 303 -13.58 28.75 -25.03
C ALA A 303 -14.11 27.35 -24.70
N LEU A 304 -13.59 26.76 -23.66
CA LEU A 304 -14.03 25.44 -23.20
C LEU A 304 -15.45 25.57 -22.61
N PRO A 305 -16.46 24.83 -23.12
CA PRO A 305 -17.80 24.80 -22.54
C PRO A 305 -17.76 24.40 -21.05
N ASP A 306 -18.70 24.94 -20.26
CA ASP A 306 -18.76 24.63 -18.81
C ASP A 306 -18.80 23.13 -18.54
N VAL A 307 -19.60 22.40 -19.30
CA VAL A 307 -19.72 20.93 -19.14
C VAL A 307 -18.37 20.22 -19.34
N LEU A 308 -17.58 20.64 -20.34
CA LEU A 308 -16.26 20.06 -20.57
C LEU A 308 -15.24 20.48 -19.51
N PHE A 309 -15.31 21.73 -19.02
CA PHE A 309 -14.47 22.18 -17.92
C PHE A 309 -14.71 21.35 -16.65
N TRP A 310 -15.97 21.12 -16.27
CA TRP A 310 -16.30 20.31 -15.11
C TRP A 310 -15.89 18.85 -15.29
N LYS A 311 -16.06 18.28 -16.48
CA LYS A 311 -15.56 16.95 -16.79
C LYS A 311 -14.04 16.86 -16.70
N ILE A 312 -13.31 17.85 -17.20
CA ILE A 312 -11.84 17.89 -17.06
C ILE A 312 -11.44 17.95 -15.59
N LEU A 313 -12.10 18.77 -14.76
CA LEU A 313 -11.81 18.83 -13.33
C LEU A 313 -12.11 17.51 -12.62
N GLU A 314 -13.15 16.79 -13.01
CA GLU A 314 -13.50 15.48 -12.47
C GLU A 314 -12.38 14.45 -12.72
N PHE A 315 -11.78 14.48 -13.91
CA PHE A 315 -10.68 13.58 -14.30
C PHE A 315 -9.28 14.17 -14.06
N TRP A 316 -9.18 15.42 -13.59
CA TRP A 316 -7.90 16.06 -13.34
C TRP A 316 -7.20 15.39 -12.17
N ARG A 317 -6.09 14.74 -12.47
CA ARG A 317 -5.14 14.29 -11.45
C ARG A 317 -4.15 15.40 -11.17
N THR A 318 -3.89 15.63 -9.90
CA THR A 318 -2.86 16.55 -9.42
C THR A 318 -1.70 15.74 -8.86
N ASP A 319 -0.57 16.36 -8.63
CA ASP A 319 0.57 15.78 -7.91
C ASP A 319 0.26 15.45 -6.44
N ARG A 320 -0.89 15.93 -5.94
CA ARG A 320 -1.42 15.67 -4.60
C ARG A 320 -2.39 14.49 -4.53
N ASP A 321 -2.83 13.98 -5.68
CA ASP A 321 -3.66 12.79 -5.73
C ASP A 321 -2.82 11.55 -5.34
N PRO A 322 -3.37 10.65 -4.55
CA PRO A 322 -2.67 9.45 -4.11
C PRO A 322 -2.44 8.43 -5.24
#